data_6b8a7a5d5a24ba3bdd34d4ffbe61aa7f
#
_entry.id   6b8a7a5d5a24ba3bdd34d4ffbe61aa7f
#
_cell.length_a   1.000
_cell.length_b   1.000
_cell.length_c   1.000
_cell.angle_alpha   90.00
_cell.angle_beta   90.00
_cell.angle_gamma   90.00
#
_symmetry.space_group_name_H-M   'P 1'
#
loop_
_entity.id
_entity.type
_entity.pdbx_description
1 polymer ?
#
loop_
_entity_poly.entity_id
_entity_poly.type
_entity_poly.pdbx_seq_one_letter_code
_entity_poly.pdbx_strand_id
1 'polypeptide(L)'
;MTEDSKKRVNRTPRNKQPRKTGLRDLLSPSYEEARAGIRGITLEQEVVSVEELKARKRRRTAIMGVATIIFLVTVIVLSSLLIARLDPFKKRDFAGDGNGTAVTFVIEQGETPQQIAESLPQQGSIADADKFVEVYQSESKGKFLVPGRYDLQKEMSSSAVVSTLIGATSNVIYFAVPQGKRVGETLDIIAKQGELNRSELEEAVKNYEQYGVPSNFPSIEGWLHPGEYRFPKGTDTKKMIQAMVDKTKEDLKSVGVTTDKRAFEVLTKASIVELEAQPKDYNAVAGIIENRLSHTDGETSGLIQSDATVTYGLGIRSYHLTEEQKADKGNKYNTYAHQGLPAGPIDSPTLASIRATASPEKNPYYYWVTVDLDSGETKYSKTYEEHQRYVEEYDQWCSNHKGRCS
;
A
#
# COMPACT_ATOMS: atom_id res chain seq x y z
N MET A 1 10.20 -36.57 41.85
CA MET A 1 10.42 -35.51 42.87
C MET A 1 9.54 -34.38 42.40
N THR A 2 8.37 -34.41 42.89
CA THR A 2 7.71 -33.67 43.99
C THR A 2 7.30 -32.29 43.51
N GLU A 3 6.05 -32.15 43.34
CA GLU A 3 4.93 -31.66 44.20
C GLU A 3 4.67 -30.18 43.93
N ASP A 4 3.50 -29.86 43.44
CA ASP A 4 2.21 -29.65 44.13
C ASP A 4 2.09 -28.23 44.69
N SER A 5 1.15 -27.46 44.24
CA SER A 5 0.37 -26.57 45.10
C SER A 5 -0.78 -25.83 44.41
N LYS A 6 -1.97 -26.35 44.57
CA LYS A 6 -3.20 -25.78 45.14
C LYS A 6 -3.83 -24.53 44.55
N LYS A 7 -4.99 -24.81 44.01
CA LYS A 7 -6.31 -24.10 44.02
C LYS A 7 -6.45 -23.01 45.08
N ARG A 8 -6.96 -21.84 44.68
CA ARG A 8 -7.88 -21.03 45.48
C ARG A 8 -9.07 -20.57 44.65
N VAL A 9 -10.21 -21.05 45.10
CA VAL A 9 -11.57 -20.68 44.78
C VAL A 9 -11.82 -19.30 45.40
N ASN A 10 -12.27 -18.33 44.63
CA ASN A 10 -12.81 -17.08 45.18
C ASN A 10 -14.31 -17.01 44.92
N ARG A 11 -15.03 -17.00 46.06
CA ARG A 11 -16.49 -16.89 46.21
C ARG A 11 -16.94 -15.46 45.89
N THR A 12 -17.97 -15.37 45.09
CA THR A 12 -18.80 -14.18 44.84
C THR A 12 -19.56 -13.77 46.11
N PRO A 13 -19.67 -12.49 46.48
CA PRO A 13 -20.59 -12.04 47.51
C PRO A 13 -21.99 -11.80 46.94
N ARG A 14 -22.93 -12.31 47.69
CA ARG A 14 -24.37 -12.27 47.57
C ARG A 14 -24.89 -10.82 47.61
N ASN A 15 -25.66 -10.45 46.59
CA ASN A 15 -26.41 -9.22 46.45
C ASN A 15 -27.55 -9.17 47.48
N LYS A 16 -27.52 -8.17 48.41
CA LYS A 16 -28.64 -7.86 49.30
C LYS A 16 -29.57 -6.83 48.65
N GLN A 17 -30.79 -7.27 48.36
CA GLN A 17 -31.91 -6.38 47.96
C GLN A 17 -32.27 -5.42 49.14
N PRO A 18 -32.57 -4.15 48.90
CA PRO A 18 -33.17 -3.28 49.92
C PRO A 18 -34.68 -3.54 50.04
N ARG A 19 -35.11 -3.66 51.29
CA ARG A 19 -36.52 -3.79 51.72
C ARG A 19 -37.30 -2.54 51.28
N LYS A 20 -38.47 -2.77 50.64
CA LYS A 20 -39.51 -1.77 50.44
C LYS A 20 -40.16 -1.49 51.78
N THR A 21 -39.90 -0.32 52.40
CA THR A 21 -40.73 0.25 53.45
C THR A 21 -41.94 0.94 52.84
N GLY A 22 -43.11 0.45 53.17
CA GLY A 22 -44.35 0.95 52.63
C GLY A 22 -44.74 2.28 53.30
N LEU A 23 -45.25 3.16 52.44
CA LEU A 23 -45.78 4.50 52.76
C LEU A 23 -47.10 4.45 53.56
N ARG A 24 -47.22 3.50 54.51
CA ARG A 24 -48.49 3.28 55.24
C ARG A 24 -48.44 3.61 56.72
N ASP A 25 -47.25 4.01 57.26
CA ASP A 25 -47.12 4.24 58.70
C ASP A 25 -46.98 5.71 59.12
N LEU A 26 -47.39 6.66 58.30
CA LEU A 26 -47.29 8.07 58.61
C LEU A 26 -48.61 8.86 58.64
N LEU A 27 -49.76 8.14 58.65
CA LEU A 27 -51.06 8.82 58.75
C LEU A 27 -51.94 8.13 59.79
N SER A 28 -51.83 8.49 61.02
CA SER A 28 -52.88 8.59 62.02
C SER A 28 -52.29 9.20 63.29
N PRO A 29 -52.96 10.06 64.05
CA PRO A 29 -54.39 9.96 64.38
C PRO A 29 -55.16 11.30 64.30
N SER A 30 -56.40 11.23 64.61
CA SER A 30 -57.38 12.25 64.96
C SER A 30 -58.31 12.70 63.83
N TYR A 31 -59.17 11.76 63.46
CA TYR A 31 -60.34 12.06 62.63
C TYR A 31 -61.54 12.57 63.48
N GLU A 32 -61.48 12.68 64.81
CA GLU A 32 -62.54 13.04 65.65
C GLU A 32 -62.55 14.51 66.15
N GLU A 33 -61.50 15.28 66.03
CA GLU A 33 -61.52 16.67 66.48
C GLU A 33 -61.87 17.74 65.46
N ALA A 34 -62.02 17.36 64.16
CA ALA A 34 -62.37 18.30 63.07
C ALA A 34 -63.87 18.51 62.87
N ARG A 35 -64.75 17.95 63.73
CA ARG A 35 -66.26 17.99 63.51
C ARG A 35 -66.97 19.12 64.28
N ALA A 36 -66.26 19.97 64.99
CA ALA A 36 -66.92 20.97 65.87
C ALA A 36 -66.58 22.43 65.51
N GLY A 37 -66.30 22.79 64.29
CA GLY A 37 -65.91 24.16 64.03
C GLY A 37 -66.23 24.82 62.71
N ILE A 38 -67.24 24.33 61.96
CA ILE A 38 -67.62 25.02 60.70
C ILE A 38 -69.12 25.12 60.59
N ARG A 39 -69.72 26.09 61.28
CA ARG A 39 -70.95 26.69 60.87
C ARG A 39 -70.64 28.06 60.25
N GLY A 40 -70.94 28.18 58.92
CA GLY A 40 -71.07 29.48 58.29
C GLY A 40 -69.89 29.91 57.39
N ILE A 41 -69.67 29.18 56.31
CA ILE A 41 -69.05 29.78 55.12
C ILE A 41 -69.83 29.20 53.91
N THR A 42 -70.68 30.01 53.31
CA THR A 42 -71.25 29.75 52.00
C THR A 42 -70.15 29.88 50.95
N LEU A 43 -69.62 28.75 50.50
CA LEU A 43 -68.79 28.72 49.33
C LEU A 43 -69.67 28.63 48.12
N GLU A 44 -69.87 29.70 47.36
CA GLU A 44 -70.25 29.66 45.97
C GLU A 44 -69.20 28.82 45.21
N GLN A 45 -69.54 27.56 45.00
CA GLN A 45 -68.76 26.73 44.11
C GLN A 45 -69.04 27.18 42.66
N GLU A 46 -68.13 27.97 42.12
CA GLU A 46 -68.06 28.19 40.71
C GLU A 46 -67.79 26.82 40.01
N VAL A 47 -68.86 26.19 39.48
CA VAL A 47 -68.72 24.92 38.74
C VAL A 47 -68.00 25.20 37.42
N VAL A 48 -66.69 25.12 37.44
CA VAL A 48 -65.92 25.20 36.22
C VAL A 48 -66.29 23.99 35.35
N SER A 49 -66.82 24.23 34.20
CA SER A 49 -67.30 23.16 33.29
C SER A 49 -66.06 22.25 32.91
N VAL A 50 -66.34 20.94 32.74
CA VAL A 50 -65.35 19.94 32.35
C VAL A 50 -64.69 20.31 31.00
N GLU A 51 -65.37 21.06 30.17
CA GLU A 51 -64.89 21.57 28.91
C GLU A 51 -63.81 22.68 29.08
N GLU A 52 -64.03 23.57 30.03
CA GLU A 52 -63.00 24.62 30.35
C GLU A 52 -61.76 24.03 30.95
N LEU A 53 -61.85 22.99 31.78
CA LEU A 53 -60.70 22.27 32.29
C LEU A 53 -59.94 21.54 31.18
N LYS A 54 -60.65 20.94 30.21
CA LYS A 54 -60.04 20.33 29.03
C LYS A 54 -59.38 21.38 28.12
N ALA A 55 -60.04 22.53 27.94
CA ALA A 55 -59.50 23.63 27.15
C ALA A 55 -58.21 24.22 27.78
N ARG A 56 -58.21 24.45 29.10
CA ARG A 56 -57.02 24.90 29.86
C ARG A 56 -55.86 23.89 29.79
N LYS A 57 -56.16 22.57 29.89
CA LYS A 57 -55.17 21.51 29.75
C LYS A 57 -54.60 21.47 28.31
N ARG A 58 -55.43 21.53 27.28
CA ARG A 58 -54.99 21.60 25.87
C ARG A 58 -54.12 22.84 25.62
N ARG A 59 -54.53 24.01 26.13
CA ARG A 59 -53.77 25.27 25.97
C ARG A 59 -52.43 25.19 26.67
N ARG A 60 -52.32 24.61 27.90
CA ARG A 60 -51.06 24.38 28.60
C ARG A 60 -50.15 23.39 27.82
N THR A 61 -50.71 22.30 27.31
CA THR A 61 -49.92 21.33 26.50
C THR A 61 -49.43 21.98 25.21
N ALA A 62 -50.26 22.79 24.53
CA ALA A 62 -49.82 23.51 23.34
C ALA A 62 -48.74 24.55 23.64
N ILE A 63 -48.87 25.32 24.73
CA ILE A 63 -47.85 26.29 25.15
C ILE A 63 -46.53 25.58 25.50
N MET A 64 -46.63 24.45 26.24
CA MET A 64 -45.42 23.65 26.55
C MET A 64 -44.82 23.08 25.29
N GLY A 65 -45.61 22.57 24.34
CA GLY A 65 -45.10 22.09 23.06
C GLY A 65 -44.34 23.17 22.26
N VAL A 66 -44.96 24.36 22.17
CA VAL A 66 -44.32 25.51 21.49
C VAL A 66 -43.04 25.93 22.22
N ALA A 67 -43.08 26.00 23.55
CA ALA A 67 -41.89 26.35 24.33
C ALA A 67 -40.74 25.32 24.16
N THR A 68 -41.07 24.02 24.09
CA THR A 68 -40.09 22.97 23.81
C THR A 68 -39.49 23.09 22.42
N ILE A 69 -40.32 23.40 21.40
CA ILE A 69 -39.83 23.61 20.04
C ILE A 69 -38.91 24.82 19.98
N ILE A 70 -39.31 25.95 20.60
CA ILE A 70 -38.45 27.15 20.67
C ILE A 70 -37.13 26.84 21.38
N PHE A 71 -37.15 26.12 22.49
CA PHE A 71 -35.96 25.71 23.20
C PHE A 71 -35.05 24.86 22.32
N LEU A 72 -35.58 23.84 21.63
CA LEU A 72 -34.79 22.98 20.71
C LEU A 72 -34.19 23.79 19.57
N VAL A 73 -34.98 24.67 18.95
CA VAL A 73 -34.46 25.55 17.88
C VAL A 73 -33.35 26.46 18.39
N THR A 74 -33.55 27.02 19.60
CA THR A 74 -32.49 27.88 20.22
C THR A 74 -31.22 27.10 20.46
N VAL A 75 -31.35 25.87 21.01
CA VAL A 75 -30.17 25.00 21.23
C VAL A 75 -29.47 24.66 19.91
N ILE A 76 -30.21 24.31 18.86
CA ILE A 76 -29.66 24.00 17.53
C ILE A 76 -28.94 25.24 16.96
N VAL A 77 -29.56 26.42 17.04
CA VAL A 77 -28.95 27.68 16.52
C VAL A 77 -27.69 28.03 17.34
N LEU A 78 -27.75 27.95 18.67
CA LEU A 78 -26.56 28.20 19.52
C LEU A 78 -25.46 27.21 19.25
N SER A 79 -25.79 25.93 19.11
CA SER A 79 -24.80 24.87 18.76
C SER A 79 -24.19 25.11 17.39
N SER A 80 -24.99 25.46 16.39
CA SER A 80 -24.52 25.80 15.05
C SER A 80 -23.60 27.01 15.02
N LEU A 81 -23.94 28.06 15.78
CA LEU A 81 -23.12 29.26 15.94
C LEU A 81 -21.81 28.97 16.68
N LEU A 82 -21.85 28.09 17.69
CA LEU A 82 -20.66 27.65 18.43
C LEU A 82 -19.73 26.81 17.55
N ILE A 83 -20.28 25.86 16.78
CA ILE A 83 -19.54 25.04 15.81
C ILE A 83 -18.91 25.94 14.73
N ALA A 84 -19.68 26.91 14.19
CA ALA A 84 -19.18 27.85 13.20
C ALA A 84 -18.06 28.78 13.73
N ARG A 85 -18.09 29.12 15.03
CA ARG A 85 -17.01 29.90 15.67
C ARG A 85 -15.78 29.09 16.04
N LEU A 86 -15.95 27.83 16.45
CA LEU A 86 -14.85 26.95 16.83
C LEU A 86 -14.22 26.29 15.62
N ASP A 87 -15.00 26.15 14.52
CA ASP A 87 -14.62 25.47 13.26
C ASP A 87 -13.68 24.27 13.52
N PRO A 88 -14.17 23.22 14.22
CA PRO A 88 -13.34 22.10 14.61
C PRO A 88 -12.83 21.28 13.40
N PHE A 89 -13.35 21.57 12.20
CA PHE A 89 -12.94 20.95 10.93
C PHE A 89 -12.05 21.86 10.09
N LYS A 90 -11.75 23.09 10.57
CA LYS A 90 -10.82 23.96 9.85
C LYS A 90 -9.42 23.42 10.00
N LYS A 91 -8.86 22.97 8.89
CA LYS A 91 -7.46 22.55 8.80
C LYS A 91 -6.59 23.72 9.26
N ARG A 92 -5.78 23.51 10.27
CA ARG A 92 -4.89 24.53 10.82
C ARG A 92 -3.68 24.67 9.91
N ASP A 93 -3.18 25.87 9.74
CA ASP A 93 -1.91 26.14 9.08
C ASP A 93 -1.18 27.27 9.81
N PHE A 94 0.14 27.18 9.82
CA PHE A 94 0.96 28.30 10.27
C PHE A 94 1.08 29.34 9.15
N ALA A 95 1.60 30.51 9.48
CA ALA A 95 1.83 31.57 8.52
C ALA A 95 3.34 31.76 8.27
N GLY A 96 3.72 31.89 6.98
CA GLY A 96 5.10 32.19 6.60
C GLY A 96 6.08 31.02 6.62
N ASP A 97 7.37 31.36 6.68
CA ASP A 97 8.47 30.44 6.43
C ASP A 97 9.03 29.78 7.71
N GLY A 98 8.34 29.95 8.85
CA GLY A 98 8.73 29.35 10.11
C GLY A 98 9.14 30.37 11.18
N ASN A 99 9.52 29.86 12.38
CA ASN A 99 9.87 30.69 13.54
C ASN A 99 11.39 30.84 13.75
N GLY A 100 12.22 30.45 12.80
CA GLY A 100 13.68 30.51 12.88
C GLY A 100 14.35 29.31 13.55
N THR A 101 13.56 28.37 14.12
CA THR A 101 14.11 27.15 14.71
C THR A 101 14.33 26.09 13.64
N ALA A 102 15.58 25.79 13.31
CA ALA A 102 15.95 24.81 12.28
C ALA A 102 15.52 23.37 12.68
N VAL A 103 15.00 22.65 11.71
CA VAL A 103 14.65 21.22 11.83
C VAL A 103 15.18 20.51 10.59
N THR A 104 15.96 19.46 10.79
CA THR A 104 16.34 18.57 9.69
C THR A 104 15.28 17.53 9.49
N PHE A 105 14.54 17.61 8.39
CA PHE A 105 13.53 16.64 7.99
C PHE A 105 14.11 15.64 7.01
N VAL A 106 13.85 14.35 7.22
CA VAL A 106 14.31 13.26 6.35
C VAL A 106 13.11 12.62 5.70
N ILE A 107 13.10 12.56 4.37
CA ILE A 107 12.18 11.73 3.60
C ILE A 107 12.90 10.43 3.30
N GLU A 108 12.35 9.33 3.81
CA GLU A 108 12.90 8.00 3.59
C GLU A 108 12.49 7.45 2.23
N GLN A 109 13.22 6.43 1.77
CA GLN A 109 12.94 5.78 0.51
C GLN A 109 11.59 5.05 0.53
N GLY A 110 10.73 5.34 -0.45
CA GLY A 110 9.41 4.71 -0.57
C GLY A 110 8.29 5.35 0.25
N GLU A 111 8.57 6.42 1.00
CA GLU A 111 7.52 7.16 1.70
C GLU A 111 6.53 7.83 0.74
N THR A 112 5.25 7.62 1.02
CA THR A 112 4.17 8.28 0.30
C THR A 112 3.99 9.73 0.78
N PRO A 113 3.41 10.64 -0.04
CA PRO A 113 3.10 11.99 0.41
C PRO A 113 2.25 12.04 1.68
N GLN A 114 1.39 11.04 1.91
CA GLN A 114 0.59 10.93 3.12
C GLN A 114 1.46 10.62 4.36
N GLN A 115 2.39 9.68 4.26
CA GLN A 115 3.32 9.34 5.35
C GLN A 115 4.24 10.51 5.69
N ILE A 116 4.74 11.22 4.67
CA ILE A 116 5.51 12.43 4.82
C ILE A 116 4.69 13.50 5.56
N ALA A 117 3.42 13.69 5.17
CA ALA A 117 2.52 14.64 5.81
C ALA A 117 2.28 14.33 7.29
N GLU A 118 2.18 13.05 7.67
CA GLU A 118 1.96 12.60 9.04
C GLU A 118 3.18 12.81 9.95
N SER A 119 4.40 12.76 9.39
CA SER A 119 5.65 12.96 10.15
C SER A 119 6.01 14.43 10.38
N LEU A 120 5.61 15.34 9.48
CA LEU A 120 5.91 16.77 9.57
C LEU A 120 5.38 17.47 10.84
N PRO A 121 4.11 17.26 11.29
CA PRO A 121 3.61 17.84 12.54
C PRO A 121 4.32 17.30 13.78
N GLN A 122 4.78 16.03 13.74
CA GLN A 122 5.48 15.41 14.87
C GLN A 122 6.81 16.13 15.18
N GLN A 123 7.42 16.72 14.14
CA GLN A 123 8.63 17.54 14.28
C GLN A 123 8.32 19.02 14.49
N GLY A 124 7.04 19.38 14.48
CA GLY A 124 6.58 20.76 14.66
C GLY A 124 6.80 21.67 13.45
N SER A 125 7.06 21.11 12.29
CA SER A 125 7.30 21.89 11.05
C SER A 125 6.02 22.48 10.48
N ILE A 126 4.90 21.76 10.54
CA ILE A 126 3.56 22.20 10.12
C ILE A 126 2.52 21.95 11.21
N ALA A 127 1.34 22.56 11.08
CA ALA A 127 0.26 22.44 12.04
C ALA A 127 -0.67 21.24 11.77
N ASP A 128 -0.83 20.84 10.50
CA ASP A 128 -1.85 19.87 10.08
C ASP A 128 -1.40 19.09 8.83
N ALA A 129 -1.43 17.76 8.93
CA ALA A 129 -1.03 16.85 7.85
C ALA A 129 -1.96 16.93 6.64
N ASP A 130 -3.28 16.98 6.86
CA ASP A 130 -4.25 17.03 5.78
C ASP A 130 -4.16 18.35 5.00
N LYS A 131 -3.78 19.44 5.68
CA LYS A 131 -3.53 20.73 5.01
C LYS A 131 -2.31 20.66 4.11
N PHE A 132 -1.25 19.98 4.56
CA PHE A 132 -0.06 19.75 3.72
C PHE A 132 -0.40 18.96 2.47
N VAL A 133 -1.15 17.85 2.59
CA VAL A 133 -1.55 17.03 1.43
C VAL A 133 -2.38 17.83 0.44
N GLU A 134 -3.33 18.64 0.92
CA GLU A 134 -4.14 19.53 0.07
C GLU A 134 -3.27 20.52 -0.72
N VAL A 135 -2.34 21.18 -0.03
CA VAL A 135 -1.42 22.16 -0.64
C VAL A 135 -0.47 21.47 -1.62
N TYR A 136 0.08 20.32 -1.25
CA TYR A 136 0.94 19.53 -2.14
C TYR A 136 0.21 19.13 -3.43
N GLN A 137 -1.03 18.66 -3.34
CA GLN A 137 -1.83 18.32 -4.52
C GLN A 137 -2.08 19.52 -5.45
N SER A 138 -2.29 20.71 -4.87
CA SER A 138 -2.56 21.93 -5.64
C SER A 138 -1.32 22.59 -6.21
N GLU A 139 -0.19 22.56 -5.49
CA GLU A 139 1.01 23.36 -5.82
C GLU A 139 2.14 22.53 -6.46
N SER A 140 2.12 21.20 -6.32
CA SER A 140 3.22 20.34 -6.81
C SER A 140 3.40 20.37 -8.34
N LYS A 141 2.33 20.68 -9.10
CA LYS A 141 2.35 20.71 -10.58
C LYS A 141 2.93 19.40 -11.18
N GLY A 142 2.68 18.28 -10.51
CA GLY A 142 3.18 16.96 -10.93
C GLY A 142 4.62 16.66 -10.51
N LYS A 143 5.28 17.52 -9.73
CA LYS A 143 6.58 17.21 -9.13
C LYS A 143 6.42 16.27 -7.93
N PHE A 144 7.40 15.41 -7.72
CA PHE A 144 7.41 14.42 -6.66
C PHE A 144 8.19 14.92 -5.43
N LEU A 145 7.80 14.43 -4.24
CA LEU A 145 8.63 14.56 -3.04
C LEU A 145 9.73 13.50 -3.14
N VAL A 146 10.97 13.94 -3.04
CA VAL A 146 12.14 13.08 -3.31
C VAL A 146 12.81 12.69 -1.99
N PRO A 147 13.16 11.42 -1.76
CA PRO A 147 13.90 10.99 -0.59
C PRO A 147 15.17 11.82 -0.34
N GLY A 148 15.45 12.15 0.92
CA GLY A 148 16.64 12.90 1.30
C GLY A 148 16.45 13.79 2.51
N ARG A 149 17.49 14.55 2.83
CA ARG A 149 17.52 15.48 3.96
C ARG A 149 17.16 16.87 3.51
N TYR A 150 16.27 17.52 4.26
CA TYR A 150 15.76 18.85 4.00
C TYR A 150 15.90 19.72 5.24
N ASP A 151 16.33 20.94 5.05
CA ASP A 151 16.40 21.94 6.11
C ASP A 151 15.09 22.70 6.14
N LEU A 152 14.29 22.43 7.15
CA LEU A 152 13.02 23.10 7.43
C LEU A 152 13.15 23.96 8.69
N GLN A 153 12.07 24.64 9.03
CA GLN A 153 11.93 25.33 10.30
C GLN A 153 10.66 24.84 11.03
N LYS A 154 10.57 25.11 12.33
CA LYS A 154 9.32 24.93 13.04
C LYS A 154 8.31 25.98 12.63
N GLU A 155 7.02 25.62 12.71
CA GLU A 155 5.89 26.52 12.47
C GLU A 155 5.89 27.18 11.07
N MET A 156 6.29 26.41 10.06
CA MET A 156 6.16 26.81 8.65
C MET A 156 4.72 26.61 8.15
N SER A 157 4.28 27.47 7.22
CA SER A 157 3.06 27.19 6.46
C SER A 157 3.24 25.94 5.59
N SER A 158 2.14 25.21 5.34
CA SER A 158 2.16 24.04 4.46
C SER A 158 2.69 24.39 3.07
N SER A 159 2.37 25.58 2.54
CA SER A 159 2.89 26.06 1.25
C SER A 159 4.40 26.31 1.28
N ALA A 160 4.93 26.89 2.36
CA ALA A 160 6.37 27.08 2.52
C ALA A 160 7.13 25.77 2.58
N VAL A 161 6.60 24.77 3.32
CA VAL A 161 7.20 23.42 3.37
C VAL A 161 7.13 22.75 2.00
N VAL A 162 5.97 22.76 1.33
CA VAL A 162 5.82 22.21 -0.04
C VAL A 162 6.80 22.88 -0.98
N SER A 163 6.90 24.20 -0.97
CA SER A 163 7.84 24.95 -1.81
C SER A 163 9.31 24.58 -1.53
N THR A 164 9.68 24.39 -0.26
CA THR A 164 11.02 24.00 0.13
C THR A 164 11.34 22.59 -0.34
N LEU A 165 10.43 21.63 -0.09
CA LEU A 165 10.64 20.21 -0.48
C LEU A 165 10.69 20.06 -2.01
N ILE A 166 9.80 20.74 -2.75
CA ILE A 166 9.79 20.73 -4.22
C ILE A 166 10.97 21.57 -4.78
N GLY A 167 11.29 22.70 -4.17
CA GLY A 167 12.40 23.57 -4.58
C GLY A 167 13.75 22.88 -4.46
N ALA A 168 13.97 22.14 -3.39
CA ALA A 168 15.18 21.32 -3.22
C ALA A 168 15.32 20.23 -4.30
N THR A 169 14.21 19.73 -4.85
CA THR A 169 14.22 18.78 -5.97
C THR A 169 14.59 19.42 -7.30
N SER A 170 14.50 20.72 -7.43
CA SER A 170 14.84 21.42 -8.69
C SER A 170 16.30 21.25 -9.11
N ASN A 171 17.19 20.92 -8.17
CA ASN A 171 18.61 20.66 -8.41
C ASN A 171 18.99 19.20 -8.45
N VAL A 172 18.01 18.29 -8.47
CA VAL A 172 18.20 16.84 -8.45
C VAL A 172 17.45 16.19 -9.60
N ILE A 173 18.13 15.26 -10.28
CA ILE A 173 17.50 14.30 -11.18
C ILE A 173 17.08 13.12 -10.29
N TYR A 174 15.80 12.79 -10.29
CA TYR A 174 15.25 11.63 -9.56
C TYR A 174 14.44 10.76 -10.48
N PHE A 175 14.60 9.45 -10.34
CA PHE A 175 13.73 8.46 -10.98
C PHE A 175 13.71 7.16 -10.16
N ALA A 176 12.57 6.47 -10.22
CA ALA A 176 12.36 5.19 -9.58
C ALA A 176 11.97 4.15 -10.64
N VAL A 177 12.80 3.12 -10.79
CA VAL A 177 12.59 2.04 -11.76
C VAL A 177 12.02 0.84 -11.03
N PRO A 178 10.75 0.47 -11.29
CA PRO A 178 10.17 -0.75 -10.74
C PRO A 178 10.88 -2.01 -11.26
N GLN A 179 10.79 -3.11 -10.51
CA GLN A 179 11.26 -4.43 -10.93
C GLN A 179 10.54 -4.92 -12.21
N GLY A 180 11.13 -5.85 -12.93
CA GLY A 180 10.54 -6.50 -14.10
C GLY A 180 10.39 -5.58 -15.32
N LYS A 181 11.11 -4.44 -15.37
CA LYS A 181 11.09 -3.53 -16.51
C LYS A 181 12.15 -3.90 -17.53
N ARG A 182 11.75 -3.89 -18.81
CA ARG A 182 12.66 -4.01 -19.94
C ARG A 182 13.46 -2.72 -20.11
N VAL A 183 14.61 -2.78 -20.76
CA VAL A 183 15.45 -1.59 -21.02
C VAL A 183 14.63 -0.45 -21.61
N GLY A 184 13.81 -0.67 -22.63
CA GLY A 184 13.00 0.39 -23.26
C GLY A 184 12.09 1.08 -22.25
N GLU A 185 11.37 0.32 -21.42
CA GLU A 185 10.48 0.85 -20.37
C GLU A 185 11.27 1.60 -19.29
N THR A 186 12.44 1.06 -18.91
CA THR A 186 13.34 1.69 -17.95
C THR A 186 13.81 3.05 -18.46
N LEU A 187 14.23 3.14 -19.72
CA LEU A 187 14.65 4.41 -20.30
C LEU A 187 13.50 5.41 -20.44
N ASP A 188 12.25 4.95 -20.70
CA ASP A 188 11.05 5.80 -20.69
C ASP A 188 10.79 6.40 -19.31
N ILE A 189 10.94 5.59 -18.26
CA ILE A 189 10.79 6.02 -16.86
C ILE A 189 11.87 7.07 -16.52
N ILE A 190 13.13 6.79 -16.85
CA ILE A 190 14.26 7.70 -16.60
C ILE A 190 14.04 9.01 -17.32
N ALA A 191 13.66 8.97 -18.61
CA ALA A 191 13.40 10.17 -19.40
C ALA A 191 12.28 11.02 -18.82
N LYS A 192 11.16 10.37 -18.44
CA LYS A 192 9.98 11.07 -17.94
C LYS A 192 10.18 11.63 -16.52
N GLN A 193 10.68 10.84 -15.60
CA GLN A 193 10.84 11.26 -14.19
C GLN A 193 12.05 12.14 -13.98
N GLY A 194 13.15 11.85 -14.69
CA GLY A 194 14.38 12.63 -14.62
C GLY A 194 14.39 13.89 -15.50
N GLU A 195 13.33 14.11 -16.28
CA GLU A 195 13.25 15.21 -17.26
C GLU A 195 14.44 15.19 -18.24
N LEU A 196 14.80 13.97 -18.73
CA LEU A 196 15.97 13.73 -19.60
C LEU A 196 15.57 13.44 -21.04
N ASN A 197 16.49 13.64 -21.96
CA ASN A 197 16.29 13.32 -23.36
C ASN A 197 16.33 11.80 -23.59
N ARG A 198 15.20 11.24 -24.07
CA ARG A 198 15.06 9.81 -24.32
C ARG A 198 16.08 9.27 -25.36
N SER A 199 16.39 10.08 -26.40
CA SER A 199 17.33 9.68 -27.44
C SER A 199 18.77 9.63 -26.93
N GLU A 200 19.16 10.52 -25.98
CA GLU A 200 20.48 10.46 -25.35
C GLU A 200 20.62 9.22 -24.47
N LEU A 201 19.56 8.80 -23.77
CA LEU A 201 19.52 7.57 -22.99
C LEU A 201 19.66 6.35 -23.91
N GLU A 202 18.97 6.33 -25.05
CA GLU A 202 19.11 5.25 -26.05
C GLU A 202 20.53 5.16 -26.59
N GLU A 203 21.15 6.28 -26.92
CA GLU A 203 22.52 6.29 -27.42
C GLU A 203 23.50 5.82 -26.34
N ALA A 204 23.28 6.23 -25.08
CA ALA A 204 24.11 5.83 -23.97
C ALA A 204 24.15 4.31 -23.75
N VAL A 205 23.02 3.59 -23.97
CA VAL A 205 22.96 2.13 -23.73
C VAL A 205 23.41 1.28 -24.91
N LYS A 206 23.60 1.84 -26.11
CA LYS A 206 24.06 1.08 -27.30
C LYS A 206 25.44 0.47 -27.11
N ASN A 207 26.38 1.23 -26.57
CA ASN A 207 27.72 0.75 -26.24
C ASN A 207 27.78 0.29 -24.78
N TYR A 208 27.07 -0.77 -24.46
CA TYR A 208 26.90 -1.25 -23.08
C TYR A 208 28.19 -1.82 -22.49
N GLU A 209 29.13 -2.28 -23.30
CA GLU A 209 30.43 -2.80 -22.86
C GLU A 209 31.25 -1.73 -22.13
N GLN A 210 31.07 -0.43 -22.47
CA GLN A 210 31.77 0.68 -21.77
C GLN A 210 31.43 0.73 -20.27
N TYR A 211 30.32 0.17 -19.83
CA TYR A 211 29.90 0.07 -18.43
C TYR A 211 30.43 -1.19 -17.75
N GLY A 212 31.20 -2.02 -18.50
CA GLY A 212 31.70 -3.30 -18.04
C GLY A 212 30.64 -4.40 -17.99
N VAL A 213 29.63 -4.30 -18.85
CA VAL A 213 28.74 -5.40 -19.18
C VAL A 213 29.53 -6.35 -20.11
N PRO A 214 29.58 -7.66 -19.82
CA PRO A 214 30.35 -8.60 -20.62
C PRO A 214 29.81 -8.75 -22.05
N SER A 215 30.73 -8.96 -23.01
CA SER A 215 30.38 -9.08 -24.45
C SER A 215 29.55 -10.31 -24.81
N ASN A 216 29.42 -11.28 -23.90
CA ASN A 216 28.54 -12.45 -24.08
C ASN A 216 27.06 -12.13 -23.86
N PHE A 217 26.71 -10.92 -23.42
CA PHE A 217 25.34 -10.42 -23.38
C PHE A 217 24.98 -9.76 -24.71
N PRO A 218 23.72 -9.93 -25.22
CA PRO A 218 23.32 -9.32 -26.48
C PRO A 218 23.02 -7.82 -26.38
N SER A 219 22.85 -7.31 -25.17
CA SER A 219 22.52 -5.91 -24.84
C SER A 219 22.75 -5.64 -23.36
N ILE A 220 22.40 -4.42 -22.94
CA ILE A 220 22.38 -4.04 -21.51
C ILE A 220 21.18 -4.63 -20.73
N GLU A 221 20.29 -5.39 -21.36
CA GLU A 221 19.14 -6.02 -20.69
C GLU A 221 19.63 -6.90 -19.54
N GLY A 222 18.93 -6.79 -18.39
CA GLY A 222 19.31 -7.46 -17.14
C GLY A 222 20.31 -6.68 -16.27
N TRP A 223 20.87 -5.56 -16.78
CA TRP A 223 21.92 -4.82 -16.08
C TRP A 223 21.49 -3.46 -15.51
N LEU A 224 20.32 -2.94 -15.92
CA LEU A 224 19.78 -1.69 -15.38
C LEU A 224 19.00 -1.99 -14.09
N HIS A 225 19.73 -2.07 -12.97
CA HIS A 225 19.16 -2.46 -11.67
C HIS A 225 17.90 -1.66 -11.32
N PRO A 226 16.77 -2.30 -10.93
CA PRO A 226 15.59 -1.62 -10.45
C PRO A 226 15.85 -0.94 -9.10
N GLY A 227 15.19 0.19 -8.85
CA GLY A 227 15.38 0.95 -7.62
C GLY A 227 15.25 2.44 -7.81
N GLU A 228 15.50 3.19 -6.76
CA GLU A 228 15.45 4.64 -6.77
C GLU A 228 16.84 5.23 -6.92
N TYR A 229 16.92 6.25 -7.76
CA TYR A 229 18.17 6.91 -8.11
C TYR A 229 18.04 8.42 -7.95
N ARG A 230 19.10 9.01 -7.44
CA ARG A 230 19.18 10.44 -7.20
C ARG A 230 20.54 10.97 -7.63
N PHE A 231 20.54 11.93 -8.54
CA PHE A 231 21.75 12.57 -9.06
C PHE A 231 21.63 14.09 -9.03
N PRO A 232 22.73 14.82 -8.84
CA PRO A 232 22.76 16.26 -9.04
C PRO A 232 22.29 16.62 -10.47
N LYS A 233 21.57 17.72 -10.63
CA LYS A 233 21.18 18.23 -11.94
C LYS A 233 22.42 18.50 -12.80
N GLY A 234 22.37 18.09 -14.07
CA GLY A 234 23.53 18.15 -14.98
C GLY A 234 24.46 16.96 -14.89
N THR A 235 24.12 15.92 -14.09
CA THR A 235 24.85 14.64 -14.14
C THR A 235 24.73 14.04 -15.54
N ASP A 236 25.85 13.59 -16.06
CA ASP A 236 25.94 12.91 -17.37
C ASP A 236 25.13 11.62 -17.36
N THR A 237 24.35 11.39 -18.42
CA THR A 237 23.51 10.19 -18.63
C THR A 237 24.31 8.89 -18.46
N LYS A 238 25.57 8.85 -18.96
CA LYS A 238 26.44 7.69 -18.83
C LYS A 238 26.76 7.35 -17.36
N LYS A 239 26.93 8.38 -16.51
CA LYS A 239 27.15 8.15 -15.07
C LYS A 239 25.91 7.55 -14.39
N MET A 240 24.71 7.93 -14.81
CA MET A 240 23.48 7.37 -14.29
C MET A 240 23.34 5.88 -14.69
N ILE A 241 23.56 5.56 -15.96
CA ILE A 241 23.58 4.17 -16.46
C ILE A 241 24.67 3.36 -15.75
N GLN A 242 25.88 3.91 -15.58
CA GLN A 242 26.96 3.24 -14.84
C GLN A 242 26.55 2.88 -13.42
N ALA A 243 25.92 3.81 -12.69
CA ALA A 243 25.47 3.54 -11.32
C ALA A 243 24.43 2.39 -11.24
N MET A 244 23.53 2.29 -12.22
CA MET A 244 22.59 1.19 -12.32
C MET A 244 23.27 -0.14 -12.59
N VAL A 245 24.22 -0.16 -13.53
CA VAL A 245 25.01 -1.36 -13.86
C VAL A 245 25.89 -1.78 -12.68
N ASP A 246 26.53 -0.82 -11.99
CA ASP A 246 27.38 -1.11 -10.84
C ASP A 246 26.58 -1.75 -9.70
N LYS A 247 25.31 -1.34 -9.52
CA LYS A 247 24.42 -1.96 -8.54
C LYS A 247 24.13 -3.43 -8.86
N THR A 248 23.87 -3.76 -10.13
CA THR A 248 23.74 -5.16 -10.57
C THR A 248 25.03 -5.96 -10.35
N LYS A 249 26.20 -5.35 -10.60
CA LYS A 249 27.51 -5.99 -10.30
C LYS A 249 27.69 -6.25 -8.81
N GLU A 250 27.31 -5.30 -7.96
CA GLU A 250 27.31 -5.47 -6.50
C GLU A 250 26.43 -6.65 -6.07
N ASP A 251 25.22 -6.73 -6.63
CA ASP A 251 24.29 -7.82 -6.34
C ASP A 251 24.85 -9.18 -6.75
N LEU A 252 25.36 -9.30 -7.98
CA LEU A 252 26.04 -10.52 -8.45
C LEU A 252 27.21 -10.93 -7.55
N LYS A 253 28.05 -9.98 -7.18
CA LYS A 253 29.19 -10.21 -6.28
C LYS A 253 28.71 -10.66 -4.90
N SER A 254 27.63 -10.09 -4.37
CA SER A 254 27.08 -10.41 -3.06
C SER A 254 26.60 -11.86 -2.94
N VAL A 255 26.24 -12.46 -4.08
CA VAL A 255 25.81 -13.88 -4.17
C VAL A 255 26.90 -14.79 -4.72
N GLY A 256 28.15 -14.31 -4.82
CA GLY A 256 29.33 -15.12 -5.22
C GLY A 256 29.45 -15.35 -6.73
N VAL A 257 28.75 -14.59 -7.56
CA VAL A 257 28.84 -14.66 -9.02
C VAL A 257 29.99 -13.74 -9.47
N THR A 258 31.08 -14.33 -9.99
CA THR A 258 32.33 -13.63 -10.31
C THR A 258 32.82 -13.83 -11.73
N THR A 259 32.18 -14.68 -12.53
CA THR A 259 32.53 -14.94 -13.92
C THR A 259 31.43 -14.51 -14.88
N ASP A 260 31.82 -14.02 -16.07
CA ASP A 260 30.87 -13.55 -17.10
C ASP A 260 29.89 -14.63 -17.52
N LYS A 261 30.35 -15.88 -17.66
CA LYS A 261 29.48 -17.01 -17.97
C LYS A 261 28.42 -17.20 -16.88
N ARG A 262 28.83 -17.18 -15.61
CA ARG A 262 27.89 -17.38 -14.50
C ARG A 262 26.94 -16.18 -14.35
N ALA A 263 27.43 -14.96 -14.59
CA ALA A 263 26.60 -13.75 -14.63
C ALA A 263 25.50 -13.87 -15.69
N PHE A 264 25.84 -14.33 -16.90
CA PHE A 264 24.86 -14.57 -17.95
C PHE A 264 23.79 -15.59 -17.53
N GLU A 265 24.21 -16.75 -17.01
CA GLU A 265 23.29 -17.79 -16.54
C GLU A 265 22.36 -17.30 -15.43
N VAL A 266 22.92 -16.60 -14.44
CA VAL A 266 22.17 -16.12 -13.28
C VAL A 266 21.20 -15.00 -13.66
N LEU A 267 21.66 -13.96 -14.37
CA LEU A 267 20.79 -12.84 -14.76
C LEU A 267 19.69 -13.27 -15.72
N THR A 268 20.00 -14.18 -16.67
CA THR A 268 19.00 -14.69 -17.61
C THR A 268 17.92 -15.49 -16.89
N LYS A 269 18.29 -16.38 -15.97
CA LYS A 269 17.32 -17.11 -15.14
C LYS A 269 16.56 -16.17 -14.20
N ALA A 270 17.26 -15.22 -13.57
CA ALA A 270 16.65 -14.28 -12.64
C ALA A 270 15.58 -13.41 -13.30
N SER A 271 15.81 -12.95 -14.54
CA SER A 271 14.82 -12.18 -15.30
C SER A 271 13.57 -12.99 -15.66
N ILE A 272 13.69 -14.32 -15.80
CA ILE A 272 12.52 -15.20 -16.00
C ILE A 272 11.78 -15.37 -14.67
N VAL A 273 12.49 -15.69 -13.58
CA VAL A 273 11.90 -15.86 -12.24
C VAL A 273 11.18 -14.61 -11.77
N GLU A 274 11.75 -13.42 -12.04
CA GLU A 274 11.16 -12.12 -11.70
C GLU A 274 9.77 -11.91 -12.30
N LEU A 275 9.55 -12.38 -13.53
CA LEU A 275 8.27 -12.23 -14.23
C LEU A 275 7.29 -13.37 -13.99
N GLU A 276 7.78 -14.57 -13.67
CA GLU A 276 6.96 -15.79 -13.59
C GLU A 276 6.51 -16.12 -12.16
N ALA A 277 7.09 -15.49 -11.13
CA ALA A 277 6.84 -15.87 -9.76
C ALA A 277 6.64 -14.67 -8.83
N GLN A 278 6.05 -14.92 -7.67
CA GLN A 278 6.04 -13.96 -6.58
C GLN A 278 7.34 -14.07 -5.76
N PRO A 279 7.79 -13.00 -5.08
CA PRO A 279 9.05 -13.01 -4.33
C PRO A 279 9.20 -14.18 -3.34
N LYS A 280 8.11 -14.63 -2.72
CA LYS A 280 8.10 -15.78 -1.80
C LYS A 280 8.40 -17.11 -2.50
N ASP A 281 8.12 -17.21 -3.81
CA ASP A 281 8.22 -18.41 -4.62
C ASP A 281 9.51 -18.47 -5.47
N TYR A 282 10.32 -17.40 -5.46
CA TYR A 282 11.51 -17.30 -6.32
C TYR A 282 12.48 -18.47 -6.17
N ASN A 283 12.75 -18.93 -4.95
CA ASN A 283 13.67 -20.05 -4.71
C ASN A 283 13.14 -21.35 -5.31
N ALA A 284 11.86 -21.64 -5.12
CA ALA A 284 11.23 -22.85 -5.63
C ALA A 284 11.18 -22.83 -7.17
N VAL A 285 10.75 -21.70 -7.77
CA VAL A 285 10.67 -21.57 -9.23
C VAL A 285 12.06 -21.57 -9.88
N ALA A 286 13.07 -20.96 -9.25
CA ALA A 286 14.46 -21.07 -9.70
C ALA A 286 14.92 -22.53 -9.72
N GLY A 287 14.57 -23.32 -8.71
CA GLY A 287 14.84 -24.77 -8.66
C GLY A 287 14.13 -25.55 -9.77
N ILE A 288 12.89 -25.16 -10.08
CA ILE A 288 12.13 -25.79 -11.19
C ILE A 288 12.78 -25.48 -12.54
N ILE A 289 13.19 -24.24 -12.77
CA ILE A 289 13.91 -23.85 -13.99
C ILE A 289 15.24 -24.65 -14.11
N GLU A 290 15.96 -24.84 -13.00
CA GLU A 290 17.17 -25.66 -12.99
C GLU A 290 16.88 -27.14 -13.33
N ASN A 291 15.79 -27.70 -12.79
CA ASN A 291 15.36 -29.07 -13.13
C ASN A 291 15.04 -29.20 -14.63
N ARG A 292 14.29 -28.24 -15.20
CA ARG A 292 13.96 -28.22 -16.63
C ARG A 292 15.21 -28.15 -17.51
N LEU A 293 16.18 -27.34 -17.13
CA LEU A 293 17.44 -27.18 -17.89
C LEU A 293 18.36 -28.38 -17.78
N SER A 294 18.40 -29.06 -16.61
CA SER A 294 19.32 -30.16 -16.31
C SER A 294 18.86 -31.49 -16.89
N HIS A 295 17.55 -31.68 -17.10
CA HIS A 295 16.97 -32.96 -17.51
C HIS A 295 16.36 -32.87 -18.91
N THR A 296 17.23 -33.00 -19.91
CA THR A 296 16.79 -32.96 -21.34
C THR A 296 15.93 -34.14 -21.78
N ASP A 297 15.91 -35.20 -20.99
CA ASP A 297 15.07 -36.39 -21.12
C ASP A 297 13.86 -36.39 -20.14
N GLY A 298 13.70 -35.32 -19.36
CA GLY A 298 12.62 -35.16 -18.37
C GLY A 298 11.32 -34.62 -18.99
N GLU A 299 10.38 -34.27 -18.11
CA GLU A 299 9.00 -33.83 -18.42
C GLU A 299 8.93 -32.72 -19.48
N THR A 300 9.86 -31.77 -19.47
CA THR A 300 9.86 -30.63 -20.39
C THR A 300 10.94 -30.74 -21.48
N SER A 301 11.66 -31.88 -21.55
CA SER A 301 12.67 -32.12 -22.57
C SER A 301 13.74 -31.01 -22.68
N GLY A 302 14.13 -30.40 -21.56
CA GLY A 302 15.11 -29.31 -21.53
C GLY A 302 14.57 -27.94 -21.91
N LEU A 303 13.26 -27.79 -22.09
CA LEU A 303 12.58 -26.53 -22.44
C LEU A 303 12.13 -25.81 -21.16
N ILE A 304 12.40 -24.49 -21.06
CA ILE A 304 11.92 -23.68 -19.92
C ILE A 304 10.42 -23.41 -20.06
N GLN A 305 9.91 -23.19 -21.27
CA GLN A 305 8.49 -22.96 -21.56
C GLN A 305 7.91 -21.77 -20.78
N SER A 306 8.54 -20.60 -20.88
CA SER A 306 8.08 -19.34 -20.30
C SER A 306 7.47 -18.43 -21.37
N ASP A 307 6.24 -18.02 -21.18
CA ASP A 307 5.54 -17.07 -22.06
C ASP A 307 6.25 -15.71 -22.10
N ALA A 308 6.82 -15.29 -20.96
CA ALA A 308 7.55 -14.02 -20.85
C ALA A 308 8.75 -13.95 -21.81
N THR A 309 9.43 -15.06 -22.03
CA THR A 309 10.56 -15.13 -22.98
C THR A 309 10.11 -14.96 -24.43
N VAL A 310 8.99 -15.59 -24.79
CA VAL A 310 8.42 -15.47 -26.15
C VAL A 310 7.97 -14.05 -26.42
N THR A 311 7.20 -13.46 -25.50
CA THR A 311 6.69 -12.09 -25.64
C THR A 311 7.80 -11.05 -25.66
N TYR A 312 8.92 -11.30 -24.92
CA TYR A 312 10.09 -10.45 -25.01
C TYR A 312 10.70 -10.45 -26.41
N GLY A 313 10.95 -11.62 -26.96
CA GLY A 313 11.53 -11.74 -28.31
C GLY A 313 10.62 -11.20 -29.43
N LEU A 314 9.30 -11.21 -29.22
CA LEU A 314 8.32 -10.58 -30.12
C LEU A 314 8.19 -9.06 -29.91
N GLY A 315 8.81 -8.49 -28.87
CA GLY A 315 8.70 -7.06 -28.53
C GLY A 315 7.32 -6.63 -28.04
N ILE A 316 6.49 -7.56 -27.55
CA ILE A 316 5.13 -7.30 -27.05
C ILE A 316 5.01 -7.54 -25.54
N ARG A 317 3.91 -7.05 -24.94
CA ARG A 317 3.44 -7.44 -23.61
C ARG A 317 2.08 -8.09 -23.79
N SER A 318 1.99 -9.39 -23.55
CA SER A 318 0.77 -10.17 -23.69
C SER A 318 0.78 -11.33 -22.70
N TYR A 319 -0.38 -11.67 -22.17
CA TYR A 319 -0.60 -12.89 -21.38
C TYR A 319 -1.13 -14.05 -22.21
N HIS A 320 -1.34 -13.83 -23.54
CA HIS A 320 -1.86 -14.85 -24.45
C HIS A 320 -0.92 -14.98 -25.62
N LEU A 321 -0.45 -16.21 -25.84
CA LEU A 321 0.36 -16.58 -26.98
C LEU A 321 -0.42 -17.55 -27.88
N THR A 322 -0.29 -17.38 -29.21
CA THR A 322 -0.80 -18.36 -30.14
C THR A 322 0.16 -19.56 -30.27
N GLU A 323 -0.35 -20.69 -30.76
CA GLU A 323 0.48 -21.88 -30.98
C GLU A 323 1.58 -21.61 -32.01
N GLU A 324 1.32 -20.75 -33.01
CA GLU A 324 2.33 -20.32 -34.00
C GLU A 324 3.46 -19.54 -33.33
N GLN A 325 3.14 -18.66 -32.35
CA GLN A 325 4.15 -17.91 -31.60
C GLN A 325 4.98 -18.82 -30.72
N LYS A 326 4.37 -19.84 -30.07
CA LYS A 326 5.09 -20.85 -29.28
C LYS A 326 5.96 -21.77 -30.17
N ALA A 327 5.55 -22.02 -31.42
CA ALA A 327 6.29 -22.85 -32.36
C ALA A 327 7.38 -22.10 -33.14
N ASP A 328 7.45 -20.74 -33.00
CA ASP A 328 8.38 -19.91 -33.77
C ASP A 328 9.83 -20.13 -33.35
N LYS A 329 10.59 -20.82 -34.21
CA LYS A 329 12.04 -21.03 -34.07
C LYS A 329 12.89 -19.82 -34.46
N GLY A 330 12.30 -18.83 -35.12
CA GLY A 330 12.98 -17.59 -35.51
C GLY A 330 13.20 -16.67 -34.30
N ASN A 331 12.36 -16.77 -33.31
CA ASN A 331 12.48 -16.04 -32.05
C ASN A 331 13.53 -16.68 -31.11
N LYS A 332 14.73 -16.10 -31.04
CA LYS A 332 15.85 -16.60 -30.23
C LYS A 332 15.60 -16.61 -28.71
N TYR A 333 14.54 -15.95 -28.24
CA TYR A 333 14.11 -15.95 -26.85
C TYR A 333 13.04 -17.00 -26.57
N ASN A 334 12.53 -17.72 -27.59
CA ASN A 334 11.43 -18.66 -27.44
C ASN A 334 11.88 -19.95 -26.73
N THR A 335 11.61 -20.06 -25.46
CA THR A 335 11.94 -21.22 -24.64
C THR A 335 10.94 -22.39 -24.77
N TYR A 336 9.92 -22.29 -25.63
CA TYR A 336 9.13 -23.44 -26.11
C TYR A 336 9.77 -24.11 -27.33
N ALA A 337 10.51 -23.37 -28.14
CA ALA A 337 11.09 -23.86 -29.37
C ALA A 337 12.58 -24.20 -29.28
N HIS A 338 13.28 -23.66 -28.25
CA HIS A 338 14.70 -23.85 -28.04
C HIS A 338 14.97 -24.38 -26.65
N GLN A 339 15.77 -25.46 -26.56
CA GLN A 339 16.29 -26.00 -25.31
C GLN A 339 17.34 -25.04 -24.71
N GLY A 340 17.43 -25.06 -23.38
CA GLY A 340 18.40 -24.24 -22.67
C GLY A 340 17.90 -22.82 -22.37
N LEU A 341 18.86 -21.93 -22.11
CA LEU A 341 18.57 -20.53 -21.82
C LEU A 341 18.24 -19.76 -23.11
N PRO A 342 17.37 -18.73 -23.05
CA PRO A 342 17.17 -17.81 -24.15
C PRO A 342 18.43 -17.01 -24.45
N ALA A 343 18.41 -16.19 -25.52
CA ALA A 343 19.57 -15.43 -25.98
C ALA A 343 20.15 -14.44 -24.96
N GLY A 344 19.42 -14.12 -23.89
CA GLY A 344 19.84 -13.24 -22.81
C GLY A 344 18.71 -12.95 -21.83
N PRO A 345 18.94 -12.07 -20.85
CA PRO A 345 17.90 -11.60 -19.94
C PRO A 345 16.74 -10.94 -20.67
N ILE A 346 15.56 -10.93 -20.05
CA ILE A 346 14.30 -10.39 -20.62
C ILE A 346 13.73 -9.20 -19.83
N ASP A 347 14.34 -8.88 -18.70
CA ASP A 347 14.12 -7.68 -17.89
C ASP A 347 15.30 -7.46 -16.93
N SER A 348 15.18 -6.44 -16.07
CA SER A 348 16.14 -6.15 -15.01
C SER A 348 15.65 -6.77 -13.69
N PRO A 349 16.32 -7.86 -13.22
CA PRO A 349 15.94 -8.59 -12.04
C PRO A 349 16.37 -7.88 -10.75
N THR A 350 15.70 -8.21 -9.64
CA THR A 350 16.06 -7.76 -8.29
C THR A 350 17.15 -8.64 -7.65
N LEU A 351 17.77 -8.17 -6.57
CA LEU A 351 18.68 -9.00 -5.76
C LEU A 351 18.00 -10.30 -5.28
N ALA A 352 16.70 -10.27 -5.03
CA ALA A 352 15.97 -11.45 -4.55
C ALA A 352 15.94 -12.56 -5.60
N SER A 353 15.59 -12.26 -6.85
CA SER A 353 15.58 -13.22 -7.95
C SER A 353 17.01 -13.64 -8.36
N ILE A 354 17.97 -12.71 -8.33
CA ILE A 354 19.41 -13.00 -8.53
C ILE A 354 19.90 -14.02 -7.49
N ARG A 355 19.56 -13.84 -6.22
CA ARG A 355 19.95 -14.75 -5.12
C ARG A 355 19.31 -16.12 -5.29
N ALA A 356 18.02 -16.17 -5.62
CA ALA A 356 17.29 -17.41 -5.84
C ALA A 356 17.93 -18.23 -6.98
N THR A 357 18.34 -17.59 -8.08
CA THR A 357 18.93 -18.27 -9.24
C THR A 357 20.43 -18.54 -9.10
N ALA A 358 21.13 -17.80 -8.26
CA ALA A 358 22.54 -18.12 -7.93
C ALA A 358 22.63 -19.37 -7.06
N SER A 359 21.65 -19.62 -6.19
CA SER A 359 21.56 -20.78 -5.29
C SER A 359 20.13 -21.32 -5.24
N PRO A 360 19.66 -21.99 -6.31
CA PRO A 360 18.28 -22.44 -6.41
C PRO A 360 17.96 -23.53 -5.39
N GLU A 361 16.70 -23.55 -4.93
CA GLU A 361 16.21 -24.61 -4.04
C GLU A 361 16.15 -25.95 -4.76
N LYS A 362 16.69 -26.99 -4.13
CA LYS A 362 16.56 -28.35 -4.65
C LYS A 362 15.15 -28.88 -4.37
N ASN A 363 14.39 -29.08 -5.40
CA ASN A 363 13.04 -29.64 -5.33
C ASN A 363 12.81 -30.62 -6.49
N PRO A 364 11.75 -31.45 -6.44
CA PRO A 364 11.47 -32.44 -7.48
C PRO A 364 10.47 -31.98 -8.53
N TYR A 365 10.15 -30.68 -8.59
CA TYR A 365 9.07 -30.15 -9.40
C TYR A 365 9.54 -29.70 -10.78
N TYR A 366 8.58 -29.70 -11.73
CA TYR A 366 8.76 -29.21 -13.10
C TYR A 366 7.76 -28.12 -13.49
N TYR A 367 6.68 -27.95 -12.71
CA TYR A 367 5.60 -27.01 -13.02
C TYR A 367 5.19 -26.24 -11.77
N TRP A 368 4.64 -25.07 -11.97
CA TRP A 368 4.01 -24.22 -10.95
C TRP A 368 2.80 -23.50 -11.54
N VAL A 369 1.85 -23.15 -10.72
CA VAL A 369 0.72 -22.28 -11.03
C VAL A 369 0.22 -21.60 -9.76
N THR A 370 -0.04 -20.30 -9.82
CA THR A 370 -0.71 -19.58 -8.73
C THR A 370 -2.21 -19.82 -8.86
N VAL A 371 -2.77 -20.60 -7.94
CA VAL A 371 -4.19 -21.04 -7.99
C VAL A 371 -5.16 -20.03 -7.39
N ASP A 372 -4.67 -19.12 -6.56
CA ASP A 372 -5.45 -18.06 -5.92
C ASP A 372 -4.65 -16.74 -6.00
N LEU A 373 -5.16 -15.78 -6.76
CA LEU A 373 -4.50 -14.48 -6.97
C LEU A 373 -4.65 -13.52 -5.79
N ASP A 374 -5.58 -13.76 -4.85
CA ASP A 374 -5.76 -12.93 -3.67
C ASP A 374 -4.79 -13.29 -2.54
N SER A 375 -4.64 -14.58 -2.26
CA SER A 375 -3.67 -15.10 -1.30
C SER A 375 -2.27 -15.27 -1.89
N GLY A 376 -2.18 -15.35 -3.22
CA GLY A 376 -0.98 -15.70 -3.95
C GLY A 376 -0.57 -17.16 -3.75
N GLU A 377 -1.48 -18.08 -3.40
CA GLU A 377 -1.16 -19.50 -3.23
C GLU A 377 -0.65 -20.09 -4.54
N THR A 378 0.58 -20.61 -4.50
CA THR A 378 1.24 -21.27 -5.64
C THR A 378 1.37 -22.75 -5.37
N LYS A 379 0.96 -23.58 -6.34
CA LYS A 379 1.09 -25.04 -6.31
C LYS A 379 2.17 -25.50 -7.28
N TYR A 380 2.91 -26.50 -6.83
CA TYR A 380 4.03 -27.08 -7.58
C TYR A 380 3.72 -28.54 -7.90
N SER A 381 4.09 -28.97 -9.10
CA SER A 381 3.84 -30.36 -9.53
C SER A 381 5.04 -30.97 -10.26
N LYS A 382 5.11 -32.30 -10.20
CA LYS A 382 6.19 -33.10 -10.81
C LYS A 382 5.86 -33.46 -12.25
N THR A 383 4.59 -33.69 -12.55
CA THR A 383 4.10 -34.13 -13.85
C THR A 383 3.13 -33.12 -14.46
N TYR A 384 3.02 -33.15 -15.77
CA TYR A 384 2.08 -32.33 -16.50
C TYR A 384 0.62 -32.63 -16.13
N GLU A 385 0.27 -33.91 -15.89
CA GLU A 385 -1.06 -34.32 -15.46
C GLU A 385 -1.43 -33.71 -14.11
N GLU A 386 -0.50 -33.68 -13.16
CA GLU A 386 -0.72 -33.01 -11.87
C GLU A 386 -0.88 -31.50 -12.03
N HIS A 387 -0.07 -30.90 -12.90
CA HIS A 387 -0.15 -29.47 -13.22
C HIS A 387 -1.53 -29.10 -13.80
N GLN A 388 -2.06 -29.88 -14.73
CA GLN A 388 -3.38 -29.62 -15.32
C GLN A 388 -4.50 -29.57 -14.27
N ARG A 389 -4.45 -30.42 -13.23
CA ARG A 389 -5.41 -30.35 -12.12
C ARG A 389 -5.33 -29.02 -11.37
N TYR A 390 -4.15 -28.47 -11.17
CA TYR A 390 -3.97 -27.18 -10.53
C TYR A 390 -4.37 -26.02 -11.46
N VAL A 391 -4.20 -26.17 -12.76
CA VAL A 391 -4.74 -25.20 -13.73
C VAL A 391 -6.27 -25.17 -13.67
N GLU A 392 -6.93 -26.33 -13.55
CA GLU A 392 -8.38 -26.39 -13.36
C GLU A 392 -8.83 -25.67 -12.07
N GLU A 393 -8.06 -25.77 -10.96
CA GLU A 393 -8.34 -25.01 -9.74
C GLU A 393 -8.24 -23.51 -9.99
N TYR A 394 -7.20 -23.05 -10.71
CA TYR A 394 -7.05 -21.66 -11.11
C TYR A 394 -8.24 -21.19 -11.97
N ASP A 395 -8.66 -21.98 -12.96
CA ASP A 395 -9.80 -21.65 -13.81
C ASP A 395 -11.11 -21.55 -13.02
N GLN A 396 -11.31 -22.41 -12.03
CA GLN A 396 -12.44 -22.35 -11.10
C GLN A 396 -12.37 -21.07 -10.24
N TRP A 397 -11.18 -20.74 -9.75
CA TRP A 397 -10.99 -19.48 -9.01
C TRP A 397 -11.34 -18.27 -9.88
N CYS A 398 -10.82 -18.21 -11.11
CA CYS A 398 -11.13 -17.17 -12.09
C CYS A 398 -12.63 -17.05 -12.40
N SER A 399 -13.32 -18.17 -12.54
CA SER A 399 -14.75 -18.22 -12.81
C SER A 399 -15.57 -17.61 -11.68
N ASN A 400 -15.09 -17.74 -10.44
CA ASN A 400 -15.70 -17.17 -9.24
C ASN A 400 -15.32 -15.70 -9.00
N HIS A 401 -14.23 -15.22 -9.62
CA HIS A 401 -13.67 -13.87 -9.43
C HIS A 401 -13.60 -13.12 -10.77
N LYS A 402 -14.77 -12.89 -11.39
CA LYS A 402 -14.87 -12.27 -12.72
C LYS A 402 -14.09 -10.95 -12.82
N GLY A 403 -13.28 -10.80 -13.86
CA GLY A 403 -12.47 -9.61 -14.12
C GLY A 403 -11.12 -9.58 -13.39
N ARG A 404 -10.74 -10.65 -12.67
CA ARG A 404 -9.43 -10.76 -12.00
C ARG A 404 -8.39 -11.52 -12.85
N CYS A 405 -8.82 -12.30 -13.82
CA CYS A 405 -7.97 -13.15 -14.66
C CYS A 405 -7.95 -12.71 -16.13
N SER A 406 -8.23 -11.46 -16.42
CA SER A 406 -8.27 -10.93 -17.82
C SER A 406 -7.08 -10.03 -18.08
#